data_93faa0952e7d9a0d2044d98766196ed0
#
_entry.id   93faa0952e7d9a0d2044d98766196ed0
#
_cell.length_a   1.000
_cell.length_b   1.000
_cell.length_c   1.000
_cell.angle_alpha   90.00
_cell.angle_beta   90.00
_cell.angle_gamma   90.00
#
_symmetry.space_group_name_H-M   'P 1'
#
loop_
_entity.id
_entity.type
_entity.pdbx_description
1 polymer ?
#
loop_
_entity_poly.entity_id
_entity_poly.type
_entity_poly.pdbx_seq_one_letter_code
_entity_poly.pdbx_strand_id
1 'polypeptide(L)'
;GVINVVTGPGRVGSRIAAHGEVGMISFTGSTEVGREIARIAANKRLHLELGGKAYAIVLEDADIGLAASKCVAGSLRNAGQRCDAVSAILVVEAVADSFVEKVLAEVDKIKFGDPRIEGVNMGPLINRAAAERVNTLVRDAVAKGAKLLRGGNYKNSYHEPTVLDRVPVEARILWEETFGPVVTIARVRDENEAIALASRNRYGLDSCVFTNNFYRMWRIAKSLQTGAVTINDFPRHGVGYFPFGGVKDSGLGREGIGYSIEEMMVLKTIVFNLEPVQLGKVRRPKHKHH
;
A
#
# COMPACT_ATOMS: atom_id res chain seq x y z
N GLY A 1 -6.68 -27.28 -17.31
CA GLY A 1 -6.86 -25.95 -17.32
C GLY A 1 -5.64 -25.05 -17.22
N VAL A 2 -5.67 -24.00 -18.01
CA VAL A 2 -4.65 -22.93 -17.93
C VAL A 2 -4.90 -22.06 -16.70
N ILE A 3 -6.18 -21.83 -16.35
CA ILE A 3 -6.62 -21.08 -15.17
C ILE A 3 -7.51 -21.97 -14.33
N ASN A 4 -7.21 -22.06 -13.04
CA ASN A 4 -7.97 -22.83 -12.08
C ASN A 4 -8.25 -21.97 -10.85
N VAL A 5 -9.48 -22.07 -10.30
CA VAL A 5 -9.89 -21.36 -9.10
C VAL A 5 -10.19 -22.36 -8.00
N VAL A 6 -9.53 -22.18 -6.85
CA VAL A 6 -9.75 -22.99 -5.65
C VAL A 6 -10.07 -22.07 -4.50
N THR A 7 -11.24 -22.26 -3.88
CA THR A 7 -11.68 -21.49 -2.70
C THR A 7 -11.48 -22.32 -1.43
N GLY A 8 -11.23 -21.65 -0.30
CA GLY A 8 -11.08 -22.34 0.98
C GLY A 8 -10.47 -21.49 2.08
N PRO A 9 -10.38 -22.04 3.30
CA PRO A 9 -9.71 -21.39 4.41
C PRO A 9 -8.18 -21.31 4.20
N GLY A 10 -7.48 -20.56 5.05
CA GLY A 10 -6.03 -20.32 4.95
C GLY A 10 -5.16 -21.59 4.77
N ARG A 11 -5.58 -22.74 5.34
CA ARG A 11 -4.89 -24.03 5.14
C ARG A 11 -4.80 -24.46 3.66
N VAL A 12 -5.75 -24.04 2.81
CA VAL A 12 -5.72 -24.34 1.38
C VAL A 12 -4.62 -23.50 0.72
N GLY A 13 -4.55 -22.20 1.02
CA GLY A 13 -3.48 -21.32 0.55
C GLY A 13 -2.09 -21.79 0.98
N SER A 14 -1.93 -22.18 2.25
CA SER A 14 -0.66 -22.70 2.77
C SER A 14 -0.24 -23.99 2.04
N ARG A 15 -1.20 -24.88 1.72
CA ARG A 15 -0.91 -26.12 0.97
C ARG A 15 -0.50 -25.85 -0.47
N ILE A 16 -1.14 -24.87 -1.13
CA ILE A 16 -0.74 -24.42 -2.48
C ILE A 16 0.67 -23.83 -2.42
N ALA A 17 0.92 -22.94 -1.46
CA ALA A 17 2.22 -22.31 -1.30
C ALA A 17 3.37 -23.30 -1.04
N ALA A 18 3.10 -24.39 -0.32
CA ALA A 18 4.07 -25.45 -0.04
C ALA A 18 4.23 -26.46 -1.20
N HIS A 19 3.30 -26.52 -2.16
CA HIS A 19 3.27 -27.59 -3.17
C HIS A 19 4.46 -27.49 -4.13
N GLY A 20 5.18 -28.61 -4.36
CA GLY A 20 6.42 -28.66 -5.16
C GLY A 20 6.27 -28.21 -6.61
N GLU A 21 5.11 -28.44 -7.22
CA GLU A 21 4.83 -28.06 -8.62
C GLU A 21 4.55 -26.57 -8.81
N VAL A 22 4.37 -25.79 -7.72
CA VAL A 22 4.17 -24.34 -7.80
C VAL A 22 5.53 -23.65 -7.90
N GLY A 23 5.81 -23.04 -9.04
CA GLY A 23 7.10 -22.36 -9.32
C GLY A 23 7.17 -20.92 -8.82
N MET A 24 6.03 -20.22 -8.74
CA MET A 24 5.95 -18.84 -8.29
C MET A 24 4.67 -18.62 -7.48
N ILE A 25 4.74 -17.75 -6.49
CA ILE A 25 3.58 -17.30 -5.70
C ILE A 25 3.48 -15.79 -5.83
N SER A 26 2.31 -15.32 -6.27
CA SER A 26 1.90 -13.92 -6.16
C SER A 26 0.80 -13.85 -5.09
N PHE A 27 1.01 -13.03 -4.07
CA PHE A 27 0.12 -12.95 -2.91
C PHE A 27 -0.15 -11.51 -2.50
N THR A 28 -1.42 -11.19 -2.31
CA THR A 28 -1.89 -9.93 -1.70
C THR A 28 -2.59 -10.24 -0.40
N GLY A 29 -2.18 -9.61 0.70
CA GLY A 29 -2.81 -9.81 2.01
C GLY A 29 -2.02 -9.23 3.17
N SER A 30 -2.24 -9.78 4.39
CA SER A 30 -1.56 -9.25 5.58
C SER A 30 -0.06 -9.55 5.57
N THR A 31 0.72 -8.69 6.19
CA THR A 31 2.17 -8.85 6.35
C THR A 31 2.52 -10.16 7.07
N GLU A 32 1.74 -10.56 8.06
CA GLU A 32 1.96 -11.79 8.83
C GLU A 32 1.83 -13.02 7.93
N VAL A 33 0.78 -13.07 7.10
CA VAL A 33 0.56 -14.18 6.15
C VAL A 33 1.63 -14.17 5.06
N GLY A 34 2.01 -13.00 4.54
CA GLY A 34 3.08 -12.88 3.55
C GLY A 34 4.43 -13.40 4.07
N ARG A 35 4.77 -13.11 5.32
CA ARG A 35 5.97 -13.64 5.99
C ARG A 35 5.92 -15.16 6.17
N GLU A 36 4.75 -15.70 6.47
CA GLU A 36 4.57 -17.15 6.56
C GLU A 36 4.73 -17.83 5.19
N ILE A 37 4.13 -17.25 4.16
CA ILE A 37 4.32 -17.73 2.78
C ILE A 37 5.80 -17.70 2.39
N ALA A 38 6.53 -16.63 2.71
CA ALA A 38 7.95 -16.53 2.42
C ALA A 38 8.78 -17.64 3.10
N ARG A 39 8.40 -18.08 4.33
CA ARG A 39 9.06 -19.19 5.01
C ARG A 39 8.80 -20.53 4.34
N ILE A 40 7.56 -20.80 3.98
CA ILE A 40 7.18 -22.12 3.43
C ILE A 40 7.51 -22.26 1.95
N ALA A 41 7.75 -21.15 1.26
CA ALA A 41 8.02 -21.10 -0.18
C ALA A 41 9.50 -20.92 -0.52
N ALA A 42 10.42 -21.33 0.35
CA ALA A 42 11.85 -20.99 0.37
C ALA A 42 12.59 -21.04 -0.98
N ASN A 43 12.21 -21.91 -1.92
CA ASN A 43 12.87 -22.06 -3.23
C ASN A 43 12.01 -21.56 -4.41
N LYS A 44 10.93 -20.83 -4.13
CA LYS A 44 10.01 -20.33 -5.14
C LYS A 44 10.22 -18.85 -5.39
N ARG A 45 9.84 -18.39 -6.56
CA ARG A 45 9.74 -16.96 -6.83
C ARG A 45 8.54 -16.39 -6.07
N LEU A 46 8.72 -15.21 -5.49
CA LEU A 46 7.71 -14.54 -4.69
C LEU A 46 7.46 -13.14 -5.21
N HIS A 47 6.19 -12.82 -5.35
CA HIS A 47 5.67 -11.47 -5.45
C HIS A 47 4.71 -11.26 -4.29
N LEU A 48 4.95 -10.27 -3.44
CA LEU A 48 4.20 -10.05 -2.21
C LEU A 48 3.73 -8.60 -2.12
N GLU A 49 2.41 -8.40 -2.13
CA GLU A 49 1.74 -7.14 -1.86
C GLU A 49 1.07 -7.20 -0.49
N LEU A 50 1.66 -6.52 0.48
CA LEU A 50 1.32 -6.70 1.89
C LEU A 50 0.71 -5.42 2.49
N GLY A 51 0.69 -5.34 3.82
CA GLY A 51 0.14 -4.20 4.53
C GLY A 51 0.85 -2.88 4.25
N GLY A 52 0.17 -1.79 4.52
CA GLY A 52 0.70 -0.45 4.32
C GLY A 52 0.38 0.49 5.48
N LYS A 53 1.15 1.57 5.56
CA LYS A 53 0.93 2.71 6.45
C LYS A 53 1.31 3.97 5.71
N ALA A 54 0.46 4.39 4.78
CA ALA A 54 0.75 5.58 3.98
C ALA A 54 0.68 6.84 4.84
N TYR A 55 1.78 7.60 4.85
CA TYR A 55 1.82 8.93 5.44
C TYR A 55 1.51 10.00 4.39
N ALA A 56 0.63 10.92 4.75
CA ALA A 56 0.48 12.19 4.04
C ALA A 56 1.28 13.26 4.76
N ILE A 57 2.17 13.96 4.06
CA ILE A 57 2.93 15.10 4.60
C ILE A 57 2.29 16.37 4.04
N VAL A 58 1.82 17.25 4.94
CA VAL A 58 1.18 18.53 4.56
C VAL A 58 2.05 19.68 5.05
N LEU A 59 2.61 20.44 4.10
CA LEU A 59 3.48 21.56 4.37
C LEU A 59 2.71 22.87 4.40
N GLU A 60 3.33 23.92 4.96
CA GLU A 60 2.72 25.23 5.16
C GLU A 60 2.39 25.99 3.86
N ASP A 61 3.05 25.63 2.75
CA ASP A 61 2.81 26.20 1.43
C ASP A 61 1.80 25.40 0.57
N ALA A 62 1.21 24.34 1.13
CA ALA A 62 0.20 23.53 0.44
C ALA A 62 -1.13 24.28 0.25
N ASP A 63 -1.88 23.90 -0.78
CA ASP A 63 -3.32 24.20 -0.81
C ASP A 63 -4.02 23.36 0.28
N ILE A 64 -4.31 23.99 1.41
CA ILE A 64 -4.87 23.32 2.60
C ILE A 64 -6.27 22.76 2.33
N GLY A 65 -7.07 23.40 1.46
CA GLY A 65 -8.38 22.88 1.08
C GLY A 65 -8.28 21.59 0.27
N LEU A 66 -7.42 21.59 -0.73
CA LEU A 66 -7.11 20.39 -1.52
C LEU A 66 -6.52 19.29 -0.64
N ALA A 67 -5.53 19.61 0.20
CA ALA A 67 -4.89 18.64 1.09
C ALA A 67 -5.90 17.96 2.03
N ALA A 68 -6.77 18.74 2.68
CA ALA A 68 -7.81 18.20 3.57
C ALA A 68 -8.78 17.27 2.83
N SER A 69 -9.32 17.71 1.69
CA SER A 69 -10.24 16.90 0.87
C SER A 69 -9.59 15.58 0.42
N LYS A 70 -8.34 15.64 -0.06
CA LYS A 70 -7.60 14.46 -0.53
C LYS A 70 -7.22 13.52 0.61
N CYS A 71 -6.79 14.04 1.75
CA CYS A 71 -6.48 13.23 2.92
C CYS A 71 -7.72 12.52 3.46
N VAL A 72 -8.86 13.21 3.56
CA VAL A 72 -10.13 12.58 3.99
C VAL A 72 -10.56 11.50 3.00
N ALA A 73 -10.55 11.78 1.71
CA ALA A 73 -10.89 10.79 0.69
C ALA A 73 -9.92 9.58 0.74
N GLY A 74 -8.63 9.83 0.91
CA GLY A 74 -7.60 8.78 1.05
C GLY A 74 -7.75 7.92 2.29
N SER A 75 -8.21 8.51 3.41
CA SER A 75 -8.39 7.79 4.69
C SER A 75 -9.72 7.04 4.76
N LEU A 76 -10.80 7.57 4.16
CA LEU A 76 -12.16 7.06 4.40
C LEU A 76 -12.74 6.27 3.22
N ARG A 77 -12.14 6.33 2.02
CA ARG A 77 -12.58 5.52 0.87
C ARG A 77 -12.53 4.05 1.22
N ASN A 78 -13.63 3.32 0.89
CA ASN A 78 -13.83 1.92 1.28
C ASN A 78 -13.71 1.67 2.79
N ALA A 79 -14.15 2.64 3.61
CA ALA A 79 -14.00 2.65 5.07
C ALA A 79 -12.54 2.46 5.52
N GLY A 80 -11.56 2.97 4.78
CA GLY A 80 -10.14 2.85 5.06
C GLY A 80 -9.54 1.43 4.86
N GLN A 81 -10.29 0.50 4.29
CA GLN A 81 -9.87 -0.88 4.07
C GLN A 81 -9.10 -1.00 2.75
N ARG A 82 -7.97 -0.32 2.68
CA ARG A 82 -7.05 -0.32 1.53
C ARG A 82 -5.61 -0.32 2.04
N CYS A 83 -4.74 -1.05 1.37
CA CYS A 83 -3.31 -1.11 1.70
C CYS A 83 -2.60 0.24 1.52
N ASP A 84 -3.04 1.05 0.53
CA ASP A 84 -2.55 2.39 0.19
C ASP A 84 -3.38 3.53 0.85
N ALA A 85 -4.30 3.21 1.80
CA ALA A 85 -5.06 4.24 2.49
C ALA A 85 -4.14 5.22 3.24
N VAL A 86 -4.46 6.52 3.18
CA VAL A 86 -3.82 7.53 4.04
C VAL A 86 -4.14 7.18 5.49
N SER A 87 -3.18 6.61 6.18
CA SER A 87 -3.36 6.07 7.53
C SER A 87 -2.82 6.99 8.61
N ALA A 88 -1.98 7.97 8.26
CA ALA A 88 -1.50 9.02 9.14
C ALA A 88 -1.18 10.28 8.33
N ILE A 89 -1.44 11.44 8.91
CA ILE A 89 -1.19 12.73 8.32
C ILE A 89 -0.21 13.47 9.22
N LEU A 90 0.93 13.85 8.67
CA LEU A 90 1.95 14.66 9.33
C LEU A 90 1.80 16.09 8.81
N VAL A 91 1.13 16.94 9.58
CA VAL A 91 0.87 18.33 9.20
C VAL A 91 1.80 19.28 9.95
N VAL A 92 2.41 20.25 9.26
CA VAL A 92 3.23 21.28 9.90
C VAL A 92 2.35 22.13 10.81
N GLU A 93 2.82 22.36 12.06
CA GLU A 93 2.05 23.05 13.12
C GLU A 93 1.48 24.39 12.66
N ALA A 94 2.23 25.14 11.82
CA ALA A 94 1.83 26.47 11.36
C ALA A 94 0.48 26.51 10.62
N VAL A 95 0.08 25.39 9.98
CA VAL A 95 -1.19 25.29 9.22
C VAL A 95 -2.15 24.24 9.78
N ALA A 96 -1.77 23.59 10.89
CA ALA A 96 -2.51 22.45 11.42
C ALA A 96 -3.94 22.80 11.84
N ASP A 97 -4.17 23.94 12.46
CA ASP A 97 -5.52 24.32 12.91
C ASP A 97 -6.46 24.56 11.72
N SER A 98 -6.00 25.29 10.69
CA SER A 98 -6.78 25.49 9.45
C SER A 98 -7.00 24.17 8.69
N PHE A 99 -6.00 23.30 8.69
CA PHE A 99 -6.12 21.98 8.07
C PHE A 99 -7.17 21.12 8.78
N VAL A 100 -7.15 21.07 10.11
CA VAL A 100 -8.13 20.31 10.93
C VAL A 100 -9.55 20.82 10.72
N GLU A 101 -9.75 22.14 10.68
CA GLU A 101 -11.06 22.73 10.38
C GLU A 101 -11.62 22.23 9.04
N LYS A 102 -10.80 22.26 7.99
CA LYS A 102 -11.19 21.76 6.67
C LYS A 102 -11.40 20.24 6.63
N VAL A 103 -10.60 19.47 7.37
CA VAL A 103 -10.79 18.01 7.52
C VAL A 103 -12.15 17.73 8.14
N LEU A 104 -12.54 18.43 9.21
CA LEU A 104 -13.85 18.26 9.85
C LEU A 104 -14.99 18.57 8.87
N ALA A 105 -14.88 19.65 8.12
CA ALA A 105 -15.87 20.01 7.11
C ALA A 105 -16.01 18.95 5.99
N GLU A 106 -14.92 18.28 5.59
CA GLU A 106 -14.97 17.19 4.63
C GLU A 106 -15.54 15.90 5.23
N VAL A 107 -15.20 15.57 6.48
CA VAL A 107 -15.73 14.38 7.17
C VAL A 107 -17.23 14.52 7.43
N ASP A 108 -17.74 15.71 7.74
CA ASP A 108 -19.15 15.98 7.95
C ASP A 108 -20.03 15.73 6.69
N LYS A 109 -19.41 15.63 5.48
CA LYS A 109 -20.10 15.23 4.24
C LYS A 109 -20.25 13.71 4.10
N ILE A 110 -19.57 12.93 4.93
CA ILE A 110 -19.59 11.47 4.84
C ILE A 110 -20.87 10.91 5.45
N LYS A 111 -21.67 10.25 4.61
CA LYS A 111 -22.84 9.49 5.03
C LYS A 111 -22.46 8.02 5.13
N PHE A 112 -22.25 7.53 6.34
CA PHE A 112 -21.91 6.12 6.58
C PHE A 112 -23.17 5.31 6.95
N GLY A 113 -23.20 4.04 6.52
CA GLY A 113 -24.33 3.17 6.79
C GLY A 113 -24.41 1.99 5.81
N ASP A 114 -25.61 1.47 5.63
CA ASP A 114 -25.86 0.39 4.67
C ASP A 114 -25.63 0.91 3.23
N PRO A 115 -24.66 0.33 2.47
CA PRO A 115 -24.32 0.80 1.14
C PRO A 115 -25.44 0.60 0.09
N ARG A 116 -26.51 -0.12 0.44
CA ARG A 116 -27.71 -0.27 -0.42
C ARG A 116 -28.65 0.94 -0.34
N ILE A 117 -28.43 1.82 0.64
CA ILE A 117 -29.22 3.04 0.82
C ILE A 117 -28.61 4.15 -0.04
N GLU A 118 -29.43 4.81 -0.83
CA GLU A 118 -29.00 5.91 -1.71
C GLU A 118 -28.37 7.05 -0.89
N GLY A 119 -27.26 7.57 -1.41
CA GLY A 119 -26.49 8.64 -0.80
C GLY A 119 -25.54 8.20 0.31
N VAL A 120 -25.53 6.93 0.74
CA VAL A 120 -24.49 6.39 1.61
C VAL A 120 -23.20 6.23 0.80
N ASN A 121 -22.11 6.82 1.29
CA ASN A 121 -20.81 6.83 0.61
C ASN A 121 -19.68 6.16 1.41
N MET A 122 -19.96 5.67 2.62
CA MET A 122 -19.06 4.83 3.41
C MET A 122 -19.82 3.65 4.03
N GLY A 123 -19.45 2.43 3.65
CA GLY A 123 -20.03 1.18 4.14
C GLY A 123 -19.36 0.65 5.42
N PRO A 124 -19.69 -0.60 5.83
CA PRO A 124 -19.11 -1.24 7.01
C PRO A 124 -17.67 -1.75 6.76
N LEU A 125 -17.01 -2.10 7.84
CA LEU A 125 -15.82 -2.95 7.83
C LEU A 125 -16.22 -4.39 7.53
N ILE A 126 -15.23 -5.21 7.16
CA ILE A 126 -15.45 -6.61 6.75
C ILE A 126 -16.20 -7.43 7.80
N ASN A 127 -15.93 -7.18 9.08
CA ASN A 127 -16.59 -7.85 10.20
C ASN A 127 -16.46 -7.05 11.50
N ARG A 128 -17.11 -7.53 12.55
CA ARG A 128 -17.08 -6.94 13.89
C ARG A 128 -15.67 -6.89 14.48
N ALA A 129 -14.88 -7.95 14.32
CA ALA A 129 -13.53 -8.01 14.88
C ALA A 129 -12.62 -6.91 14.30
N ALA A 130 -12.79 -6.57 13.00
CA ALA A 130 -12.10 -5.45 12.38
C ALA A 130 -12.49 -4.11 13.03
N ALA A 131 -13.79 -3.89 13.31
CA ALA A 131 -14.25 -2.67 13.97
C ALA A 131 -13.72 -2.56 15.43
N GLU A 132 -13.69 -3.66 16.15
CA GLU A 132 -13.13 -3.74 17.51
C GLU A 132 -11.63 -3.41 17.52
N ARG A 133 -10.87 -3.95 16.55
CA ARG A 133 -9.44 -3.68 16.39
C ARG A 133 -9.19 -2.20 16.10
N VAL A 134 -9.92 -1.59 15.18
CA VAL A 134 -9.82 -0.16 14.88
C VAL A 134 -10.13 0.68 16.10
N ASN A 135 -11.22 0.36 16.81
CA ASN A 135 -11.59 1.07 18.03
C ASN A 135 -10.54 0.95 19.14
N THR A 136 -9.84 -0.19 19.23
CA THR A 136 -8.73 -0.36 20.17
C THR A 136 -7.59 0.61 19.87
N LEU A 137 -7.24 0.82 18.59
CA LEU A 137 -6.23 1.80 18.19
C LEU A 137 -6.65 3.25 18.49
N VAL A 138 -7.93 3.57 18.25
CA VAL A 138 -8.50 4.89 18.58
C VAL A 138 -8.43 5.16 20.09
N ARG A 139 -8.84 4.19 20.91
CA ARG A 139 -8.79 4.32 22.38
C ARG A 139 -7.36 4.44 22.91
N ASP A 140 -6.41 3.69 22.36
CA ASP A 140 -4.99 3.81 22.71
C ASP A 140 -4.47 5.23 22.43
N ALA A 141 -4.81 5.80 21.29
CA ALA A 141 -4.40 7.16 20.92
C ALA A 141 -5.00 8.21 21.89
N VAL A 142 -6.30 8.11 22.19
CA VAL A 142 -6.99 9.02 23.11
C VAL A 142 -6.40 8.91 24.54
N ALA A 143 -6.16 7.69 25.01
CA ALA A 143 -5.54 7.46 26.32
C ALA A 143 -4.12 8.05 26.43
N LYS A 144 -3.43 8.21 25.30
CA LYS A 144 -2.09 8.82 25.20
C LYS A 144 -2.12 10.33 24.90
N GLY A 145 -3.30 10.94 24.84
CA GLY A 145 -3.47 12.39 24.73
C GLY A 145 -3.92 12.90 23.35
N ALA A 146 -4.22 12.03 22.39
CA ALA A 146 -4.85 12.46 21.14
C ALA A 146 -6.24 13.05 21.39
N LYS A 147 -6.60 14.07 20.61
CA LYS A 147 -7.92 14.68 20.65
C LYS A 147 -8.86 13.97 19.70
N LEU A 148 -9.91 13.33 20.21
CA LEU A 148 -11.01 12.80 19.41
C LEU A 148 -11.95 13.93 19.02
N LEU A 149 -12.03 14.27 17.74
CA LEU A 149 -12.82 15.39 17.23
C LEU A 149 -14.13 14.94 16.58
N ARG A 150 -14.19 13.72 16.03
CA ARG A 150 -15.39 13.12 15.43
C ARG A 150 -15.35 11.60 15.61
N GLY A 151 -16.52 10.97 15.68
CA GLY A 151 -16.68 9.52 15.67
C GLY A 151 -16.13 8.82 16.91
N GLY A 152 -15.45 7.70 16.70
CA GLY A 152 -14.85 6.90 17.77
C GLY A 152 -15.75 5.81 18.32
N ASN A 153 -16.95 5.61 17.76
CA ASN A 153 -17.86 4.54 18.15
C ASN A 153 -18.02 3.51 17.01
N TYR A 154 -18.48 2.33 17.38
CA TYR A 154 -18.84 1.31 16.41
C TYR A 154 -20.04 0.48 16.89
N LYS A 155 -20.79 -0.05 15.92
CA LYS A 155 -21.87 -1.01 16.16
C LYS A 155 -21.75 -2.16 15.14
N ASN A 156 -21.52 -3.36 15.65
CA ASN A 156 -21.20 -4.51 14.80
C ASN A 156 -19.97 -4.22 13.91
N SER A 157 -20.11 -4.30 12.58
CA SER A 157 -19.06 -3.98 11.62
C SER A 157 -19.05 -2.50 11.18
N TYR A 158 -19.98 -1.70 11.62
CA TYR A 158 -20.08 -0.28 11.29
C TYR A 158 -19.26 0.54 12.28
N HIS A 159 -18.17 1.13 11.83
CA HIS A 159 -17.35 2.07 12.58
C HIS A 159 -17.57 3.48 12.04
N GLU A 160 -17.80 4.44 12.92
CA GLU A 160 -18.00 5.83 12.53
C GLU A 160 -16.75 6.42 11.86
N PRO A 161 -16.92 7.33 10.86
CA PRO A 161 -15.81 8.15 10.38
C PRO A 161 -15.20 8.88 11.56
N THR A 162 -13.93 8.64 11.84
CA THR A 162 -13.27 9.10 13.07
C THR A 162 -12.15 10.06 12.73
N VAL A 163 -12.03 11.15 13.50
CA VAL A 163 -10.95 12.13 13.38
C VAL A 163 -10.21 12.26 14.70
N LEU A 164 -8.92 12.00 14.64
CA LEU A 164 -7.97 12.19 15.74
C LEU A 164 -7.01 13.31 15.39
N ASP A 165 -6.86 14.31 16.26
CA ASP A 165 -5.84 15.35 16.16
C ASP A 165 -4.84 15.26 17.31
N ARG A 166 -3.66 15.85 17.15
CA ARG A 166 -2.55 15.85 18.11
C ARG A 166 -2.18 14.43 18.57
N VAL A 167 -2.19 13.50 17.61
CA VAL A 167 -1.83 12.12 17.90
C VAL A 167 -0.35 12.04 18.27
N PRO A 168 -0.02 11.61 19.50
CA PRO A 168 1.37 11.55 19.94
C PRO A 168 2.13 10.39 19.28
N VAL A 169 3.46 10.51 19.21
CA VAL A 169 4.33 9.49 18.58
C VAL A 169 4.29 8.14 19.30
N GLU A 170 3.87 8.09 20.55
CA GLU A 170 3.69 6.88 21.34
C GLU A 170 2.41 6.11 21.01
N ALA A 171 1.47 6.72 20.28
CA ALA A 171 0.20 6.09 19.94
C ALA A 171 0.40 5.01 18.88
N ARG A 172 -0.13 3.82 19.13
CA ARG A 172 -0.04 2.66 18.23
C ARG A 172 -0.60 2.97 16.85
N ILE A 173 -1.68 3.76 16.79
CA ILE A 173 -2.33 4.11 15.52
C ILE A 173 -1.41 4.86 14.56
N LEU A 174 -0.35 5.49 15.04
CA LEU A 174 0.61 6.17 14.18
C LEU A 174 1.52 5.17 13.43
N TRP A 175 1.74 3.97 13.95
CA TRP A 175 2.70 2.98 13.46
C TRP A 175 2.07 1.72 12.88
N GLU A 176 0.96 1.28 13.44
CA GLU A 176 0.25 0.08 12.99
C GLU A 176 -0.69 0.40 11.82
N GLU A 177 -0.81 -0.55 10.90
CA GLU A 177 -1.81 -0.46 9.83
C GLU A 177 -3.20 -0.33 10.43
N THR A 178 -3.91 0.77 10.13
CA THR A 178 -5.24 1.03 10.69
C THR A 178 -6.31 0.17 10.01
N PHE A 179 -6.32 0.11 8.70
CA PHE A 179 -7.29 -0.62 7.87
C PHE A 179 -8.74 -0.37 8.32
N GLY A 180 -9.05 0.91 8.55
CA GLY A 180 -10.33 1.38 9.07
C GLY A 180 -10.51 2.89 8.91
N PRO A 181 -11.73 3.42 9.14
CA PRO A 181 -12.12 4.76 8.76
C PRO A 181 -11.67 5.83 9.79
N VAL A 182 -10.36 6.01 9.91
CA VAL A 182 -9.77 6.96 10.86
C VAL A 182 -8.85 7.93 10.14
N VAL A 183 -9.15 9.22 10.24
CA VAL A 183 -8.26 10.32 9.85
C VAL A 183 -7.37 10.62 11.06
N THR A 184 -6.11 10.21 10.99
CA THR A 184 -5.13 10.30 12.08
C THR A 184 -4.19 11.47 11.82
N ILE A 185 -4.23 12.54 12.62
CA ILE A 185 -3.43 13.74 12.43
C ILE A 185 -2.40 13.86 13.54
N ALA A 186 -1.13 13.85 13.17
CA ALA A 186 0.01 14.20 14.03
C ALA A 186 0.62 15.51 13.52
N ARG A 187 0.96 16.39 14.48
CA ARG A 187 1.54 17.69 14.19
C ARG A 187 3.06 17.60 14.25
N VAL A 188 3.72 18.23 13.29
CA VAL A 188 5.18 18.26 13.17
C VAL A 188 5.67 19.69 13.07
N ARG A 189 6.91 19.94 13.48
CA ARG A 189 7.53 21.27 13.41
C ARG A 189 7.83 21.69 11.97
N ASP A 190 8.35 20.75 11.19
CA ASP A 190 8.83 20.98 9.84
C ASP A 190 8.87 19.70 8.99
N GLU A 191 9.27 19.82 7.75
CA GLU A 191 9.39 18.71 6.81
C GLU A 191 10.47 17.70 7.19
N ASN A 192 11.52 18.09 7.93
CA ASN A 192 12.57 17.16 8.34
C ASN A 192 12.06 16.20 9.42
N GLU A 193 11.27 16.71 10.36
CA GLU A 193 10.60 15.87 11.36
C GLU A 193 9.58 14.94 10.70
N ALA A 194 8.80 15.43 9.72
CA ALA A 194 7.87 14.61 8.96
C ALA A 194 8.58 13.45 8.23
N ILE A 195 9.67 13.73 7.53
CA ILE A 195 10.50 12.72 6.85
C ILE A 195 11.07 11.72 7.87
N ALA A 196 11.59 12.19 8.99
CA ALA A 196 12.17 11.35 10.03
C ALA A 196 11.12 10.38 10.61
N LEU A 197 9.92 10.86 10.91
CA LEU A 197 8.82 10.03 11.41
C LEU A 197 8.38 9.00 10.36
N ALA A 198 8.12 9.44 9.13
CA ALA A 198 7.70 8.55 8.05
C ALA A 198 8.76 7.45 7.77
N SER A 199 10.05 7.79 7.83
CA SER A 199 11.15 6.85 7.58
C SER A 199 11.30 5.77 8.66
N ARG A 200 10.89 6.04 9.90
CA ARG A 200 10.93 5.08 11.01
C ARG A 200 9.90 3.97 10.88
N ASN A 201 8.88 4.16 10.05
CA ASN A 201 7.84 3.14 9.88
C ASN A 201 8.40 1.86 9.25
N ARG A 202 7.90 0.72 9.72
CA ARG A 202 8.26 -0.59 9.17
C ARG A 202 7.66 -0.84 7.78
N TYR A 203 6.58 -0.16 7.44
CA TYR A 203 5.92 -0.24 6.14
C TYR A 203 6.55 0.73 5.13
N GLY A 204 6.34 0.46 3.86
CA GLY A 204 6.82 1.28 2.76
C GLY A 204 6.09 1.00 1.45
N LEU A 205 4.73 1.00 1.47
CA LEU A 205 3.93 0.85 0.26
C LEU A 205 3.82 2.19 -0.46
N ASP A 206 3.11 3.12 0.13
CA ASP A 206 2.82 4.43 -0.43
C ASP A 206 3.05 5.56 0.57
N SER A 207 3.18 6.77 0.04
CA SER A 207 3.10 8.03 0.77
C SER A 207 2.56 9.13 -0.14
N CYS A 208 2.15 10.26 0.41
CA CYS A 208 1.83 11.44 -0.37
C CYS A 208 2.33 12.72 0.29
N VAL A 209 2.52 13.76 -0.54
CA VAL A 209 3.07 15.05 -0.11
C VAL A 209 2.25 16.18 -0.71
N PHE A 210 1.85 17.13 0.12
CA PHE A 210 1.14 18.35 -0.28
C PHE A 210 2.03 19.56 -0.08
N THR A 211 2.43 20.20 -1.16
CA THR A 211 3.27 21.40 -1.22
C THR A 211 3.20 22.02 -2.62
N ASN A 212 3.37 23.31 -2.71
CA ASN A 212 3.47 24.02 -3.99
C ASN A 212 4.94 24.28 -4.40
N ASN A 213 5.91 23.86 -3.59
CA ASN A 213 7.32 24.05 -3.87
C ASN A 213 7.92 22.79 -4.51
N PHE A 214 8.30 22.89 -5.79
CA PHE A 214 8.87 21.76 -6.54
C PHE A 214 10.13 21.16 -5.88
N TYR A 215 11.04 21.97 -5.35
CA TYR A 215 12.28 21.48 -4.76
C TYR A 215 12.03 20.72 -3.45
N ARG A 216 11.08 21.19 -2.64
CA ARG A 216 10.67 20.51 -1.41
C ARG A 216 10.00 19.18 -1.74
N MET A 217 9.02 19.17 -2.68
CA MET A 217 8.36 17.94 -3.09
C MET A 217 9.34 16.90 -3.59
N TRP A 218 10.30 17.29 -4.44
CA TRP A 218 11.33 16.41 -4.98
C TRP A 218 12.24 15.85 -3.89
N ARG A 219 12.70 16.70 -2.96
CA ARG A 219 13.53 16.31 -1.83
C ARG A 219 12.81 15.30 -0.94
N ILE A 220 11.56 15.59 -0.57
CA ILE A 220 10.77 14.71 0.30
C ILE A 220 10.51 13.38 -0.40
N ALA A 221 10.05 13.41 -1.66
CA ALA A 221 9.77 12.19 -2.42
C ALA A 221 10.99 11.26 -2.52
N LYS A 222 12.19 11.82 -2.72
CA LYS A 222 13.44 11.02 -2.73
C LYS A 222 13.87 10.50 -1.37
N SER A 223 13.47 11.16 -0.29
CA SER A 223 13.86 10.78 1.08
C SER A 223 12.96 9.71 1.67
N LEU A 224 11.72 9.58 1.18
CA LEU A 224 10.76 8.58 1.67
C LEU A 224 11.10 7.19 1.14
N GLN A 225 11.16 6.22 2.05
CA GLN A 225 11.43 4.81 1.73
C GLN A 225 10.11 4.07 1.48
N THR A 226 9.45 4.41 0.39
CA THR A 226 8.18 3.81 -0.05
C THR A 226 8.25 3.43 -1.52
N GLY A 227 7.38 2.53 -1.95
CA GLY A 227 7.29 2.09 -3.34
C GLY A 227 6.82 3.19 -4.27
N ALA A 228 5.89 4.05 -3.79
CA ALA A 228 5.41 5.21 -4.53
C ALA A 228 5.22 6.44 -3.63
N VAL A 229 5.32 7.63 -4.24
CA VAL A 229 5.01 8.90 -3.59
C VAL A 229 4.11 9.71 -4.52
N THR A 230 2.89 10.01 -4.07
CA THR A 230 1.93 10.81 -4.81
C THR A 230 2.04 12.28 -4.40
N ILE A 231 2.05 13.19 -5.36
CA ILE A 231 2.16 14.63 -5.11
C ILE A 231 0.80 15.29 -5.29
N ASN A 232 0.38 16.06 -4.27
CA ASN A 232 -0.87 16.82 -4.23
C ASN A 232 -2.15 16.00 -4.51
N ASP A 233 -2.08 14.71 -4.25
CA ASP A 233 -3.22 13.77 -4.25
C ASP A 233 -2.97 12.68 -3.20
N PHE A 234 -3.96 11.83 -2.94
CA PHE A 234 -3.78 10.64 -2.10
C PHE A 234 -3.31 9.44 -2.94
N PRO A 235 -2.66 8.44 -2.34
CA PRO A 235 -2.21 7.25 -3.03
C PRO A 235 -3.36 6.52 -3.74
N ARG A 236 -3.11 6.17 -4.99
CA ARG A 236 -4.06 5.40 -5.82
C ARG A 236 -3.32 4.39 -6.66
N HIS A 237 -3.74 3.15 -6.58
CA HIS A 237 -3.33 2.13 -7.52
C HIS A 237 -3.92 2.46 -8.91
N GLY A 238 -3.05 2.62 -9.89
CA GLY A 238 -3.46 2.90 -11.28
C GLY A 238 -3.88 1.63 -12.03
N VAL A 239 -4.19 1.79 -13.31
CA VAL A 239 -4.53 0.66 -14.20
C VAL A 239 -3.27 -0.07 -14.75
N GLY A 240 -2.17 -0.06 -14.00
CA GLY A 240 -0.96 -0.81 -14.33
C GLY A 240 0.04 -0.09 -15.24
N TYR A 241 -0.09 1.21 -15.47
CA TYR A 241 0.85 1.98 -16.28
C TYR A 241 2.15 2.34 -15.56
N PHE A 242 2.18 2.27 -14.25
CA PHE A 242 3.36 2.48 -13.43
C PHE A 242 3.52 1.31 -12.46
N PRO A 243 4.77 1.04 -12.00
CA PRO A 243 5.00 -0.05 -11.05
C PRO A 243 4.32 0.25 -9.72
N PHE A 244 3.56 -0.70 -9.21
CA PHE A 244 2.98 -0.66 -7.88
C PHE A 244 3.60 -1.75 -7.02
N GLY A 245 3.91 -1.45 -5.77
CA GLY A 245 4.45 -2.42 -4.82
C GLY A 245 5.29 -1.79 -3.73
N GLY A 246 5.35 -2.47 -2.60
CA GLY A 246 6.00 -1.98 -1.40
C GLY A 246 7.48 -2.34 -1.29
N VAL A 247 8.13 -1.69 -0.33
CA VAL A 247 9.43 -2.07 0.22
C VAL A 247 9.26 -2.37 1.72
N LYS A 248 10.32 -2.81 2.40
CA LYS A 248 10.27 -3.17 3.82
C LYS A 248 9.18 -4.25 4.07
N ASP A 249 8.34 -4.07 5.10
CA ASP A 249 7.27 -4.99 5.47
C ASP A 249 6.02 -4.91 4.56
N SER A 250 6.02 -4.01 3.59
CA SER A 250 4.91 -3.87 2.64
C SER A 250 5.02 -4.79 1.42
N GLY A 251 6.13 -5.47 1.23
CA GLY A 251 6.16 -6.50 0.21
C GLY A 251 7.47 -6.66 -0.55
N LEU A 252 7.39 -7.43 -1.63
CA LEU A 252 8.49 -7.79 -2.51
C LEU A 252 7.98 -7.85 -3.94
N GLY A 253 8.71 -7.24 -4.86
CA GLY A 253 8.33 -7.19 -6.28
C GLY A 253 7.54 -5.94 -6.65
N ARG A 254 7.10 -5.89 -7.90
CA ARG A 254 6.27 -4.81 -8.45
C ARG A 254 5.22 -5.39 -9.38
N GLU A 255 3.96 -5.01 -9.18
CA GLU A 255 2.89 -5.32 -10.13
C GLU A 255 2.66 -4.17 -11.11
N GLY A 256 2.01 -4.51 -12.22
CA GLY A 256 1.72 -3.62 -13.33
C GLY A 256 2.00 -4.29 -14.67
N ILE A 257 1.46 -3.71 -15.76
CA ILE A 257 1.67 -4.24 -17.12
C ILE A 257 3.18 -4.18 -17.44
N GLY A 258 3.76 -5.29 -17.85
CA GLY A 258 5.19 -5.45 -18.07
C GLY A 258 5.92 -5.95 -16.84
N TYR A 259 5.82 -5.29 -15.71
CA TYR A 259 6.51 -5.70 -14.46
C TYR A 259 6.10 -7.10 -14.01
N SER A 260 4.79 -7.37 -13.91
CA SER A 260 4.27 -8.70 -13.54
C SER A 260 4.67 -9.78 -14.56
N ILE A 261 4.71 -9.45 -15.84
CA ILE A 261 5.16 -10.40 -16.90
C ILE A 261 6.61 -10.76 -16.69
N GLU A 262 7.48 -9.76 -16.48
CA GLU A 262 8.93 -9.98 -16.25
C GLU A 262 9.18 -10.82 -14.99
N GLU A 263 8.44 -10.56 -13.92
CA GLU A 263 8.55 -11.34 -12.68
C GLU A 263 8.10 -12.80 -12.85
N MET A 264 7.12 -13.06 -13.72
CA MET A 264 6.63 -14.42 -14.01
C MET A 264 7.50 -15.20 -14.99
N MET A 265 8.45 -14.56 -15.66
CA MET A 265 9.35 -15.20 -16.64
C MET A 265 10.74 -15.44 -16.05
N VAL A 266 11.45 -16.40 -16.65
CA VAL A 266 12.86 -16.66 -16.35
C VAL A 266 13.72 -16.40 -17.60
N LEU A 267 14.86 -15.78 -17.40
CA LEU A 267 15.86 -15.62 -18.47
C LEU A 267 16.54 -16.96 -18.73
N LYS A 268 16.64 -17.32 -20.02
CA LYS A 268 17.39 -18.48 -20.48
C LYS A 268 18.49 -18.03 -21.42
N THR A 269 19.73 -18.32 -21.08
CA THR A 269 20.87 -18.06 -21.94
C THR A 269 21.12 -19.27 -22.85
N ILE A 270 21.26 -19.03 -24.15
CA ILE A 270 21.67 -20.03 -25.12
C ILE A 270 22.96 -19.53 -25.78
N VAL A 271 24.03 -20.28 -25.63
CA VAL A 271 25.34 -19.96 -26.23
C VAL A 271 25.62 -20.95 -27.34
N PHE A 272 25.82 -20.41 -28.52
CA PHE A 272 26.27 -21.21 -29.67
C PHE A 272 27.78 -21.05 -29.81
N ASN A 273 28.54 -22.14 -29.66
CA ASN A 273 29.96 -22.19 -30.09
C ASN A 273 30.00 -22.73 -31.52
N LEU A 274 30.02 -21.82 -32.49
CA LEU A 274 30.11 -22.17 -33.90
C LEU A 274 31.58 -22.23 -34.29
N GLU A 275 32.27 -23.31 -33.95
CA GLU A 275 33.52 -23.61 -34.62
C GLU A 275 33.25 -23.90 -36.13
N PRO A 276 34.11 -23.43 -37.05
CA PRO A 276 33.94 -23.75 -38.47
C PRO A 276 33.97 -25.27 -38.59
N VAL A 277 32.84 -25.88 -38.86
CA VAL A 277 32.80 -27.30 -39.24
C VAL A 277 33.62 -27.39 -40.53
N GLN A 278 34.77 -28.03 -40.48
CA GLN A 278 35.46 -28.41 -41.69
C GLN A 278 34.49 -29.33 -42.46
N LEU A 279 33.79 -28.78 -43.43
CA LEU A 279 33.02 -29.56 -44.39
C LEU A 279 34.01 -30.51 -45.03
N GLY A 280 34.08 -31.72 -44.54
CA GLY A 280 34.87 -32.78 -45.13
C GLY A 280 34.55 -32.80 -46.60
N LYS A 281 35.60 -32.83 -47.48
CA LYS A 281 35.48 -32.84 -48.92
C LYS A 281 34.33 -33.76 -49.30
N VAL A 282 33.24 -33.22 -49.80
CA VAL A 282 32.13 -33.98 -50.36
C VAL A 282 32.76 -34.71 -51.59
N ARG A 283 32.99 -36.02 -51.46
CA ARG A 283 33.40 -36.83 -52.58
C ARG A 283 32.31 -36.75 -53.64
N ARG A 284 32.57 -36.00 -54.74
CA ARG A 284 31.71 -36.04 -55.92
C ARG A 284 31.67 -37.49 -56.44
N PRO A 285 30.52 -38.05 -56.70
CA PRO A 285 30.44 -39.38 -57.29
C PRO A 285 31.10 -39.31 -58.67
N LYS A 286 32.02 -40.24 -58.89
CA LYS A 286 32.63 -40.39 -60.24
C LYS A 286 31.53 -40.84 -61.21
N HIS A 287 31.20 -39.95 -62.15
CA HIS A 287 30.37 -40.36 -63.26
C HIS A 287 31.15 -41.41 -64.04
N LYS A 288 30.68 -42.64 -64.06
CA LYS A 288 31.11 -43.67 -65.00
C LYS A 288 30.48 -43.36 -66.38
N HIS A 289 31.30 -42.97 -67.34
CA HIS A 289 30.85 -42.98 -68.70
C HIS A 289 30.78 -44.43 -69.17
N HIS A 290 29.61 -44.82 -69.65
CA HIS A 290 29.44 -45.94 -70.62
C HIS A 290 28.81 -45.34 -71.84
#